data_8fdff272d5522b1e6d3d395a24bbbead
#
_entry.id   8fdff272d5522b1e6d3d395a24bbbead
#
_cell.length_a   1.000
_cell.length_b   1.000
_cell.length_c   1.000
_cell.angle_alpha   90.00
_cell.angle_beta   90.00
_cell.angle_gamma   90.00
#
_symmetry.space_group_name_H-M   'P 1'
#
loop_
_entity.id
_entity.type
_entity.pdbx_description
1 polymer ?
#
loop_
_entity_poly.entity_id
_entity_poly.type
_entity_poly.pdbx_seq_one_letter_code
_entity_poly.pdbx_strand_id
1 'polypeptide(L)'
;MVFTGNPGTAKTTVARLFADILRDNKILPEGALIEAGRSDLVGEYVGQTAPKVKSLFRRAKGNVLFIDEAYSLVDGRRGLYGDEAINTLVQEMENNREDTIVILAGYPDKMQQFLDTNPGLTSRIAFHINFDDYTEEELYEILMSMASKSGVRLSDEVHEKVIEIFGHACKYKDFGNGRFVRNIYEQALMNQTLSCLLYTSPSPRDTR
;
A
#
# COMPACT_ATOMS: atom_id res chain seq x y z
N MET A 1 -4.89 -9.36 11.08
CA MET A 1 -3.43 -9.14 11.03
C MET A 1 -3.15 -7.64 10.98
N VAL A 2 -1.95 -7.20 11.41
CA VAL A 2 -1.50 -5.80 11.26
C VAL A 2 -0.22 -5.76 10.44
N PHE A 3 -0.18 -4.87 9.44
CA PHE A 3 0.97 -4.59 8.60
C PHE A 3 1.47 -3.16 8.91
N THR A 4 2.66 -3.04 9.46
CA THR A 4 3.28 -1.75 9.78
C THR A 4 4.49 -1.50 8.89
N GLY A 5 4.75 -0.26 8.53
CA GLY A 5 5.92 0.13 7.75
C GLY A 5 5.72 1.46 7.03
N ASN A 6 6.80 2.04 6.57
CA ASN A 6 6.81 3.31 5.83
C ASN A 6 6.13 3.18 4.45
N PRO A 7 5.83 4.30 3.77
CA PRO A 7 5.25 4.26 2.42
C PRO A 7 6.15 3.54 1.43
N GLY A 8 5.54 2.78 0.53
CA GLY A 8 6.28 2.11 -0.54
C GLY A 8 7.04 0.84 -0.13
N THR A 9 6.88 0.32 1.10
CA THR A 9 7.46 -0.94 1.58
C THR A 9 6.66 -2.20 1.17
N ALA A 10 5.85 -2.11 0.13
CA ALA A 10 5.08 -3.20 -0.49
C ALA A 10 3.98 -3.86 0.37
N LYS A 11 3.47 -3.23 1.43
CA LYS A 11 2.40 -3.78 2.28
C LYS A 11 1.19 -4.30 1.48
N THR A 12 0.64 -3.48 0.58
CA THR A 12 -0.50 -3.87 -0.29
C THR A 12 -0.13 -4.97 -1.27
N THR A 13 1.11 -4.96 -1.80
CA THR A 13 1.60 -6.00 -2.72
C THR A 13 1.67 -7.35 -2.02
N VAL A 14 2.24 -7.38 -0.82
CA VAL A 14 2.32 -8.62 -0.01
C VAL A 14 0.93 -9.09 0.41
N ALA A 15 0.01 -8.17 0.78
CA ALA A 15 -1.37 -8.52 1.09
C ALA A 15 -2.08 -9.19 -0.11
N ARG A 16 -1.80 -8.72 -1.34
CA ARG A 16 -2.35 -9.31 -2.57
C ARG A 16 -1.78 -10.70 -2.85
N LEU A 17 -0.46 -10.86 -2.73
CA LEU A 17 0.18 -12.18 -2.85
C LEU A 17 -0.33 -13.16 -1.78
N PHE A 18 -0.54 -12.67 -0.56
CA PHE A 18 -1.10 -13.49 0.51
C PHE A 18 -2.54 -13.94 0.18
N ALA A 19 -3.37 -13.05 -0.36
CA ALA A 19 -4.71 -13.38 -0.82
C ALA A 19 -4.69 -14.46 -1.93
N ASP A 20 -3.79 -14.33 -2.91
CA ASP A 20 -3.59 -15.35 -3.95
C ASP A 20 -3.18 -16.71 -3.38
N ILE A 21 -2.25 -16.73 -2.41
CA ILE A 21 -1.82 -17.97 -1.72
C ILE A 21 -3.00 -18.64 -1.00
N LEU A 22 -3.85 -17.85 -0.33
CA LEU A 22 -5.02 -18.39 0.39
C LEU A 22 -6.05 -18.99 -0.57
N ARG A 23 -6.26 -18.37 -1.74
CA ARG A 23 -7.11 -18.89 -2.82
C ARG A 23 -6.57 -20.20 -3.38
N ASP A 24 -5.28 -20.22 -3.74
CA ASP A 24 -4.65 -21.36 -4.39
C ASP A 24 -4.60 -22.59 -3.47
N ASN A 25 -4.50 -22.35 -2.16
CA ASN A 25 -4.59 -23.40 -1.13
C ASN A 25 -6.04 -23.69 -0.68
N LYS A 26 -7.05 -23.07 -1.30
CA LYS A 26 -8.48 -23.27 -0.99
C LYS A 26 -8.86 -22.95 0.46
N ILE A 27 -8.14 -22.05 1.10
CA ILE A 27 -8.43 -21.55 2.46
C ILE A 27 -9.54 -20.51 2.38
N LEU A 28 -9.46 -19.59 1.40
CA LEU A 28 -10.52 -18.67 1.06
C LEU A 28 -11.07 -19.00 -0.35
N PRO A 29 -12.39 -19.08 -0.53
CA PRO A 29 -12.98 -19.54 -1.80
C PRO A 29 -12.69 -18.59 -2.96
N GLU A 30 -12.69 -17.28 -2.75
CA GLU A 30 -12.43 -16.29 -3.78
C GLU A 30 -11.02 -15.73 -3.69
N GLY A 31 -10.52 -15.48 -2.46
CA GLY A 31 -9.16 -15.05 -2.17
C GLY A 31 -8.74 -13.78 -2.89
N ALA A 32 -9.68 -12.88 -3.20
CA ALA A 32 -9.37 -11.57 -3.75
C ALA A 32 -8.93 -10.60 -2.63
N LEU A 33 -8.16 -9.57 -2.99
CA LEU A 33 -7.87 -8.47 -2.09
C LEU A 33 -8.93 -7.37 -2.27
N ILE A 34 -9.70 -7.11 -1.20
CA ILE A 34 -10.65 -5.99 -1.14
C ILE A 34 -9.98 -4.85 -0.39
N GLU A 35 -9.58 -3.82 -1.12
CA GLU A 35 -8.94 -2.64 -0.54
C GLU A 35 -10.01 -1.66 -0.06
N ALA A 36 -9.81 -1.09 1.12
CA ALA A 36 -10.70 -0.12 1.74
C ALA A 36 -9.88 0.97 2.45
N GLY A 37 -10.41 2.17 2.46
CA GLY A 37 -9.91 3.31 3.21
C GLY A 37 -10.96 3.89 4.15
N ARG A 38 -10.62 5.01 4.80
CA ARG A 38 -11.56 5.70 5.72
C ARG A 38 -12.92 5.98 5.08
N SER A 39 -12.97 6.41 3.80
CA SER A 39 -14.21 6.76 3.10
C SER A 39 -15.17 5.59 2.92
N ASP A 40 -14.65 4.36 2.90
CA ASP A 40 -15.44 3.15 2.75
C ASP A 40 -16.05 2.68 4.07
N LEU A 41 -15.50 3.13 5.19
CA LEU A 41 -15.86 2.73 6.54
C LEU A 41 -16.68 3.79 7.28
N VAL A 42 -16.38 5.06 7.10
CA VAL A 42 -17.00 6.17 7.83
C VAL A 42 -18.10 6.83 6.99
N GLY A 43 -19.27 7.01 7.59
CA GLY A 43 -20.38 7.72 6.97
C GLY A 43 -20.19 9.24 6.99
N GLU A 44 -20.84 9.93 6.06
CA GLU A 44 -20.91 11.39 6.04
C GLU A 44 -21.95 11.94 7.01
N TYR A 45 -23.00 11.16 7.27
CA TYR A 45 -24.12 11.51 8.14
C TYR A 45 -24.30 10.48 9.25
N VAL A 46 -25.00 10.92 10.33
CA VAL A 46 -25.36 10.07 11.47
C VAL A 46 -26.08 8.80 10.99
N GLY A 47 -25.68 7.64 11.52
CA GLY A 47 -26.32 6.35 11.24
C GLY A 47 -25.87 5.68 9.93
N GLN A 48 -24.95 6.26 9.16
CA GLN A 48 -24.43 5.67 7.92
C GLN A 48 -23.19 4.79 8.12
N THR A 49 -22.46 4.98 9.22
CA THR A 49 -21.18 4.31 9.48
C THR A 49 -21.34 2.80 9.63
N ALA A 50 -22.19 2.35 10.55
CA ALA A 50 -22.40 0.92 10.77
C ALA A 50 -22.92 0.18 9.52
N PRO A 51 -23.89 0.71 8.73
CA PRO A 51 -24.28 0.10 7.45
C PRO A 51 -23.16 0.01 6.42
N LYS A 52 -22.25 1.02 6.33
CA LYS A 52 -21.09 0.99 5.43
C LYS A 52 -20.14 -0.15 5.82
N VAL A 53 -19.75 -0.22 7.09
CA VAL A 53 -18.86 -1.29 7.59
C VAL A 53 -19.47 -2.67 7.31
N LYS A 54 -20.74 -2.89 7.62
CA LYS A 54 -21.43 -4.16 7.34
C LYS A 54 -21.51 -4.48 5.87
N SER A 55 -21.71 -3.48 5.01
CA SER A 55 -21.70 -3.66 3.56
C SER A 55 -20.32 -4.07 3.05
N LEU A 56 -19.27 -3.46 3.59
CA LEU A 56 -17.89 -3.80 3.25
C LEU A 56 -17.57 -5.26 3.63
N PHE A 57 -17.94 -5.72 4.82
CA PHE A 57 -17.75 -7.13 5.22
C PHE A 57 -18.54 -8.12 4.36
N ARG A 58 -19.75 -7.76 3.93
CA ARG A 58 -20.49 -8.59 2.96
C ARG A 58 -19.77 -8.74 1.63
N ARG A 59 -19.12 -7.68 1.13
CA ARG A 59 -18.28 -7.73 -0.07
C ARG A 59 -16.98 -8.50 0.14
N ALA A 60 -16.44 -8.45 1.35
CA ALA A 60 -15.19 -9.11 1.72
C ALA A 60 -15.35 -10.58 2.09
N LYS A 61 -16.57 -11.10 2.10
CA LYS A 61 -16.81 -12.52 2.42
C LYS A 61 -16.07 -13.44 1.45
N GLY A 62 -15.32 -14.41 1.99
CA GLY A 62 -14.46 -15.29 1.19
C GLY A 62 -13.18 -14.67 0.65
N ASN A 63 -12.83 -13.47 1.11
CA ASN A 63 -11.74 -12.64 0.61
C ASN A 63 -10.84 -12.11 1.74
N VAL A 64 -9.77 -11.40 1.35
CA VAL A 64 -8.93 -10.62 2.26
C VAL A 64 -9.35 -9.17 2.21
N LEU A 65 -9.77 -8.61 3.35
CA LEU A 65 -10.08 -7.19 3.52
C LEU A 65 -8.82 -6.46 3.99
N PHE A 66 -8.32 -5.57 3.15
CA PHE A 66 -7.15 -4.73 3.44
C PHE A 66 -7.60 -3.29 3.71
N ILE A 67 -7.39 -2.82 4.94
CA ILE A 67 -7.72 -1.46 5.35
C ILE A 67 -6.42 -0.66 5.46
N ASP A 68 -6.19 0.21 4.47
CA ASP A 68 -5.01 1.07 4.49
C ASP A 68 -5.22 2.30 5.36
N GLU A 69 -4.13 2.75 5.99
CA GLU A 69 -4.14 3.87 6.94
C GLU A 69 -5.25 3.74 8.00
N ALA A 70 -5.39 2.54 8.60
CA ALA A 70 -6.48 2.22 9.53
C ALA A 70 -6.59 3.20 10.71
N TYR A 71 -5.48 3.80 11.15
CA TYR A 71 -5.45 4.85 12.15
C TYR A 71 -6.25 6.10 11.76
N SER A 72 -6.46 6.33 10.46
CA SER A 72 -7.27 7.45 9.98
C SER A 72 -8.73 7.40 10.41
N LEU A 73 -9.20 6.25 10.87
CA LEU A 73 -10.54 6.10 11.46
C LEU A 73 -10.71 6.96 12.70
N VAL A 74 -9.64 7.19 13.48
CA VAL A 74 -9.64 8.01 14.71
C VAL A 74 -9.34 9.48 14.41
N ASP A 75 -8.59 9.79 13.34
CA ASP A 75 -8.07 11.12 12.99
C ASP A 75 -9.15 12.08 12.46
N GLY A 76 -10.30 12.18 13.08
CA GLY A 76 -11.34 13.10 12.64
C GLY A 76 -11.79 14.06 13.73
N ARG A 77 -11.88 15.37 13.43
CA ARG A 77 -12.48 16.40 14.30
C ARG A 77 -13.93 16.09 14.76
N ARG A 78 -14.49 14.96 14.29
CA ARG A 78 -15.80 14.40 14.65
C ARG A 78 -15.61 12.98 15.18
N GLY A 79 -14.99 12.84 16.38
CA GLY A 79 -14.67 11.57 17.04
C GLY A 79 -15.79 10.52 17.10
N LEU A 80 -17.05 10.97 17.17
CA LEU A 80 -18.22 10.09 17.28
C LEU A 80 -18.38 9.05 16.16
N TYR A 81 -18.04 9.39 14.91
CA TYR A 81 -18.21 8.46 13.77
C TYR A 81 -17.05 7.45 13.64
N GLY A 82 -15.85 7.85 14.10
CA GLY A 82 -14.70 6.97 14.13
C GLY A 82 -14.88 5.83 15.13
N ASP A 83 -15.35 6.16 16.32
CA ASP A 83 -15.61 5.16 17.38
C ASP A 83 -16.71 4.18 16.96
N GLU A 84 -17.78 4.67 16.29
CA GLU A 84 -18.82 3.80 15.72
C GLU A 84 -18.24 2.86 14.67
N ALA A 85 -17.36 3.36 13.80
CA ALA A 85 -16.71 2.55 12.78
C ALA A 85 -15.85 1.44 13.40
N ILE A 86 -15.04 1.79 14.41
CA ILE A 86 -14.15 0.84 15.10
C ILE A 86 -14.96 -0.22 15.84
N ASN A 87 -15.98 0.19 16.60
CA ASN A 87 -16.83 -0.76 17.33
C ASN A 87 -17.54 -1.73 16.39
N THR A 88 -18.06 -1.23 15.26
CA THR A 88 -18.68 -2.07 14.24
C THR A 88 -17.66 -2.97 13.56
N LEU A 89 -16.47 -2.45 13.25
CA LEU A 89 -15.36 -3.22 12.68
C LEU A 89 -14.98 -4.41 13.58
N VAL A 90 -14.78 -4.15 14.88
CA VAL A 90 -14.48 -5.19 15.89
C VAL A 90 -15.56 -6.27 15.92
N GLN A 91 -16.83 -5.87 15.87
CA GLN A 91 -17.97 -6.80 15.87
C GLN A 91 -18.00 -7.64 14.58
N GLU A 92 -17.81 -7.02 13.41
CA GLU A 92 -17.82 -7.71 12.14
C GLU A 92 -16.58 -8.61 11.94
N MET A 93 -15.42 -8.24 12.49
CA MET A 93 -14.23 -9.12 12.53
C MET A 93 -14.50 -10.41 13.29
N GLU A 94 -15.26 -10.35 14.39
CA GLU A 94 -15.63 -11.54 15.14
C GLU A 94 -16.68 -12.38 14.42
N ASN A 95 -17.71 -11.73 13.86
CA ASN A 95 -18.82 -12.40 13.18
C ASN A 95 -18.39 -13.13 11.90
N ASN A 96 -17.36 -12.63 11.21
CA ASN A 96 -16.90 -13.14 9.92
C ASN A 96 -15.50 -13.78 9.99
N ARG A 97 -15.02 -14.17 11.16
CA ARG A 97 -13.65 -14.68 11.39
C ARG A 97 -13.31 -15.94 10.62
N GLU A 98 -14.33 -16.73 10.21
CA GLU A 98 -14.14 -18.02 9.53
C GLU A 98 -14.00 -17.87 8.02
N ASP A 99 -14.51 -16.77 7.45
CA ASP A 99 -14.56 -16.61 6.01
C ASP A 99 -13.99 -15.26 5.49
N THR A 100 -13.45 -14.42 6.40
CA THR A 100 -12.85 -13.13 6.02
C THR A 100 -11.57 -12.89 6.83
N ILE A 101 -10.47 -12.63 6.14
CA ILE A 101 -9.22 -12.22 6.77
C ILE A 101 -9.09 -10.71 6.68
N VAL A 102 -8.90 -10.04 7.83
CA VAL A 102 -8.73 -8.60 7.90
C VAL A 102 -7.26 -8.25 8.13
N ILE A 103 -6.73 -7.36 7.29
CA ILE A 103 -5.40 -6.77 7.39
C ILE A 103 -5.56 -5.27 7.61
N LEU A 104 -5.09 -4.77 8.75
CA LEU A 104 -5.01 -3.34 9.05
C LEU A 104 -3.60 -2.88 8.73
N ALA A 105 -3.45 -1.87 7.89
CA ALA A 105 -2.15 -1.37 7.48
C ALA A 105 -1.95 0.11 7.84
N GLY A 106 -0.69 0.50 8.06
CA GLY A 106 -0.34 1.90 8.30
C GLY A 106 1.08 2.12 8.78
N TYR A 107 1.38 3.36 9.16
CA TYR A 107 2.67 3.75 9.73
C TYR A 107 2.86 3.15 11.13
N PRO A 108 4.07 2.68 11.49
CA PRO A 108 4.30 1.99 12.76
C PRO A 108 3.82 2.78 13.99
N ASP A 109 4.28 4.01 14.14
CA ASP A 109 3.97 4.85 15.32
C ASP A 109 2.45 5.14 15.44
N LYS A 110 1.79 5.42 14.29
CA LYS A 110 0.35 5.71 14.27
C LYS A 110 -0.49 4.45 14.50
N MET A 111 -0.06 3.32 13.97
CA MET A 111 -0.74 2.03 14.20
C MET A 111 -0.60 1.58 15.64
N GLN A 112 0.56 1.81 16.28
CA GLN A 112 0.72 1.51 17.70
C GLN A 112 -0.25 2.33 18.55
N GLN A 113 -0.32 3.65 18.34
CA GLN A 113 -1.27 4.53 19.05
C GLN A 113 -2.73 4.12 18.80
N PHE A 114 -3.06 3.76 17.57
CA PHE A 114 -4.39 3.29 17.18
C PHE A 114 -4.80 2.02 17.92
N LEU A 115 -3.89 1.06 18.04
CA LEU A 115 -4.14 -0.20 18.75
C LEU A 115 -4.20 0.00 20.27
N ASP A 116 -3.36 0.84 20.83
CA ASP A 116 -3.32 1.13 22.28
C ASP A 116 -4.64 1.78 22.75
N THR A 117 -5.25 2.60 21.91
CA THR A 117 -6.53 3.24 22.23
C THR A 117 -7.74 2.33 21.99
N ASN A 118 -7.56 1.18 21.32
CA ASN A 118 -8.65 0.27 20.94
C ASN A 118 -8.35 -1.19 21.37
N PRO A 119 -8.45 -1.52 22.67
CA PRO A 119 -8.15 -2.86 23.20
C PRO A 119 -8.96 -3.98 22.54
N GLY A 120 -10.18 -3.67 22.07
CA GLY A 120 -11.03 -4.60 21.33
C GLY A 120 -10.43 -5.05 20.00
N LEU A 121 -9.72 -4.17 19.29
CA LEU A 121 -8.95 -4.54 18.09
C LEU A 121 -7.73 -5.38 18.46
N THR A 122 -6.94 -4.92 19.42
CA THR A 122 -5.69 -5.57 19.84
C THR A 122 -5.92 -7.04 20.23
N SER A 123 -7.00 -7.35 20.95
CA SER A 123 -7.33 -8.71 21.37
C SER A 123 -7.68 -9.68 20.22
N ARG A 124 -8.02 -9.15 19.03
CA ARG A 124 -8.40 -9.92 17.83
C ARG A 124 -7.30 -10.01 16.79
N ILE A 125 -6.18 -9.33 17.03
CA ILE A 125 -5.04 -9.31 16.11
C ILE A 125 -4.01 -10.32 16.57
N ALA A 126 -3.90 -11.43 15.82
CA ALA A 126 -2.96 -12.50 16.14
C ALA A 126 -1.56 -12.29 15.55
N PHE A 127 -1.43 -11.50 14.47
CA PHE A 127 -0.17 -11.36 13.74
C PHE A 127 0.15 -9.90 13.49
N HIS A 128 1.38 -9.52 13.84
CA HIS A 128 1.98 -8.21 13.55
C HIS A 128 3.16 -8.44 12.62
N ILE A 129 3.15 -7.82 11.46
CA ILE A 129 4.19 -7.93 10.44
C ILE A 129 4.73 -6.53 10.19
N ASN A 130 6.02 -6.35 10.47
CA ASN A 130 6.72 -5.11 10.18
C ASN A 130 7.38 -5.21 8.81
N PHE A 131 7.27 -4.14 8.04
CA PHE A 131 7.88 -3.96 6.74
C PHE A 131 8.96 -2.88 6.92
N ASP A 132 10.19 -3.32 6.99
CA ASP A 132 11.34 -2.44 7.11
C ASP A 132 11.55 -1.64 5.81
N ASP A 133 12.27 -0.53 5.91
CA ASP A 133 12.70 0.22 4.73
C ASP A 133 13.70 -0.61 3.92
N TYR A 134 13.64 -0.47 2.62
CA TYR A 134 14.56 -1.16 1.72
C TYR A 134 15.97 -0.59 1.79
N THR A 135 16.96 -1.46 1.66
CA THR A 135 18.35 -1.09 1.43
C THR A 135 18.55 -0.53 0.01
N GLU A 136 19.70 0.10 -0.25
CA GLU A 136 20.05 0.62 -1.58
C GLU A 136 20.03 -0.47 -2.65
N GLU A 137 20.52 -1.66 -2.32
CA GLU A 137 20.56 -2.81 -3.19
C GLU A 137 19.16 -3.32 -3.52
N GLU A 138 18.29 -3.45 -2.51
CA GLU A 138 16.89 -3.87 -2.71
C GLU A 138 16.11 -2.85 -3.56
N LEU A 139 16.38 -1.55 -3.38
CA LEU A 139 15.79 -0.51 -4.23
C LEU A 139 16.26 -0.62 -5.67
N TYR A 140 17.54 -0.98 -5.87
CA TYR A 140 18.08 -1.23 -7.20
C TYR A 140 17.43 -2.47 -7.86
N GLU A 141 17.23 -3.54 -7.11
CA GLU A 141 16.51 -4.73 -7.61
C GLU A 141 15.05 -4.39 -8.01
N ILE A 142 14.38 -3.53 -7.24
CA ILE A 142 13.05 -3.02 -7.59
C ILE A 142 13.11 -2.24 -8.90
N LEU A 143 14.10 -1.36 -9.09
CA LEU A 143 14.31 -0.62 -10.33
C LEU A 143 14.53 -1.56 -11.52
N MET A 144 15.39 -2.56 -11.37
CA MET A 144 15.68 -3.56 -12.40
C MET A 144 14.42 -4.36 -12.78
N SER A 145 13.61 -4.74 -11.78
CA SER A 145 12.33 -5.41 -12.02
C SER A 145 11.34 -4.53 -12.82
N MET A 146 11.27 -3.24 -12.51
CA MET A 146 10.43 -2.28 -13.26
C MET A 146 10.92 -2.10 -14.69
N ALA A 147 12.24 -1.93 -14.88
CA ALA A 147 12.84 -1.77 -16.20
C ALA A 147 12.61 -3.02 -17.08
N SER A 148 12.84 -4.20 -16.52
CA SER A 148 12.61 -5.48 -17.21
C SER A 148 11.18 -5.66 -17.68
N LYS A 149 10.20 -5.35 -16.82
CA LYS A 149 8.75 -5.41 -17.15
C LYS A 149 8.35 -4.46 -18.29
N SER A 150 9.06 -3.35 -18.43
CA SER A 150 8.83 -2.35 -19.49
C SER A 150 9.72 -2.58 -20.74
N GLY A 151 10.53 -3.65 -20.75
CA GLY A 151 11.44 -3.94 -21.87
C GLY A 151 12.64 -2.98 -21.97
N VAL A 152 12.90 -2.21 -20.91
CA VAL A 152 14.03 -1.27 -20.85
C VAL A 152 15.26 -1.99 -20.31
N ARG A 153 16.41 -1.80 -20.95
CA ARG A 153 17.70 -2.27 -20.45
C ARG A 153 18.46 -1.11 -19.81
N LEU A 154 18.91 -1.31 -18.60
CA LEU A 154 19.80 -0.38 -17.91
C LEU A 154 21.25 -0.79 -18.22
N SER A 155 22.13 0.18 -18.47
CA SER A 155 23.57 -0.08 -18.64
C SER A 155 24.23 -0.31 -17.28
N ASP A 156 25.34 -1.04 -17.27
CA ASP A 156 26.10 -1.31 -16.04
C ASP A 156 26.63 -0.03 -15.38
N GLU A 157 26.89 1.02 -16.17
CA GLU A 157 27.33 2.33 -15.67
C GLU A 157 26.28 3.05 -14.80
N VAL A 158 24.99 2.67 -14.92
CA VAL A 158 23.89 3.26 -14.13
C VAL A 158 23.91 2.74 -12.71
N HIS A 159 24.42 1.52 -12.47
CA HIS A 159 24.39 0.87 -11.16
C HIS A 159 25.01 1.75 -10.06
N GLU A 160 26.28 2.13 -10.19
CA GLU A 160 26.98 2.90 -9.16
C GLU A 160 26.29 4.23 -8.85
N LYS A 161 25.84 4.96 -9.90
CA LYS A 161 25.13 6.23 -9.73
C LYS A 161 23.79 6.08 -9.03
N VAL A 162 23.05 5.03 -9.33
CA VAL A 162 21.74 4.78 -8.75
C VAL A 162 21.88 4.35 -7.29
N ILE A 163 22.84 3.50 -6.96
CA ILE A 163 23.16 3.11 -5.58
C ILE A 163 23.52 4.35 -4.75
N GLU A 164 24.34 5.25 -5.28
CA GLU A 164 24.67 6.51 -4.58
C GLU A 164 23.40 7.35 -4.31
N ILE A 165 22.52 7.50 -5.32
CA ILE A 165 21.26 8.24 -5.16
C ILE A 165 20.37 7.60 -4.09
N PHE A 166 20.24 6.27 -4.12
CA PHE A 166 19.44 5.54 -3.16
C PHE A 166 20.04 5.61 -1.74
N GLY A 167 21.37 5.48 -1.61
CA GLY A 167 22.05 5.63 -0.33
C GLY A 167 21.92 7.04 0.27
N HIS A 168 21.83 8.07 -0.57
CA HIS A 168 21.47 9.40 -0.09
C HIS A 168 19.98 9.47 0.35
N ALA A 169 19.07 8.87 -0.42
CA ALA A 169 17.64 8.90 -0.14
C ALA A 169 17.28 8.13 1.14
N CYS A 170 17.89 6.98 1.39
CA CYS A 170 17.68 6.16 2.59
C CYS A 170 18.01 6.87 3.91
N LYS A 171 18.80 7.97 3.87
CA LYS A 171 19.09 8.78 5.06
C LYS A 171 17.90 9.64 5.52
N TYR A 172 16.90 9.83 4.67
CA TYR A 172 15.71 10.61 5.00
C TYR A 172 14.60 9.70 5.51
N LYS A 173 14.01 10.03 6.67
CA LYS A 173 13.00 9.23 7.36
C LYS A 173 11.76 8.89 6.52
N ASP A 174 11.44 9.72 5.52
CA ASP A 174 10.21 9.62 4.71
C ASP A 174 10.50 9.55 3.20
N PHE A 175 11.57 8.88 2.77
CA PHE A 175 11.99 8.89 1.37
C PHE A 175 11.08 8.12 0.41
N GLY A 176 10.15 7.31 0.90
CA GLY A 176 9.08 6.71 0.10
C GLY A 176 9.41 5.35 -0.54
N ASN A 177 10.57 4.76 -0.28
CA ASN A 177 10.91 3.39 -0.68
C ASN A 177 10.62 3.09 -2.16
N GLY A 178 9.89 2.04 -2.47
CA GLY A 178 9.53 1.66 -3.84
C GLY A 178 8.72 2.73 -4.62
N ARG A 179 8.03 3.67 -3.94
CA ARG A 179 7.41 4.82 -4.62
C ARG A 179 8.46 5.79 -5.13
N PHE A 180 9.54 6.01 -4.36
CA PHE A 180 10.67 6.83 -4.77
C PHE A 180 11.36 6.23 -6.00
N VAL A 181 11.63 4.91 -5.99
CA VAL A 181 12.18 4.20 -7.16
C VAL A 181 11.31 4.39 -8.40
N ARG A 182 10.00 4.22 -8.25
CA ARG A 182 9.04 4.42 -9.35
C ARG A 182 9.12 5.83 -9.92
N ASN A 183 9.13 6.84 -9.06
CA ASN A 183 9.19 8.24 -9.49
C ASN A 183 10.47 8.51 -10.30
N ILE A 184 11.64 8.02 -9.84
CA ILE A 184 12.91 8.15 -10.57
C ILE A 184 12.83 7.45 -11.93
N TYR A 185 12.30 6.23 -11.96
CA TYR A 185 12.14 5.46 -13.19
C TYR A 185 11.23 6.19 -14.20
N GLU A 186 10.08 6.67 -13.78
CA GLU A 186 9.14 7.41 -14.63
C GLU A 186 9.76 8.72 -15.16
N GLN A 187 10.49 9.46 -14.31
CA GLN A 187 11.21 10.66 -14.74
C GLN A 187 12.30 10.35 -15.77
N ALA A 188 13.05 9.28 -15.58
CA ALA A 188 14.07 8.86 -16.54
C ALA A 188 13.46 8.51 -17.91
N LEU A 189 12.35 7.78 -17.93
CA LEU A 189 11.62 7.47 -19.17
C LEU A 189 11.10 8.74 -19.87
N MET A 190 10.52 9.69 -19.12
CA MET A 190 10.05 10.96 -19.68
C MET A 190 11.20 11.76 -20.31
N ASN A 191 12.33 11.86 -19.63
CA ASN A 191 13.51 12.57 -20.12
C ASN A 191 14.07 11.91 -21.39
N GLN A 192 14.12 10.59 -21.44
CA GLN A 192 14.54 9.85 -22.63
C GLN A 192 13.61 10.11 -23.82
N THR A 193 12.30 10.07 -23.58
CA THR A 193 11.28 10.34 -24.62
C THR A 193 11.38 11.77 -25.13
N LEU A 194 11.55 12.76 -24.27
CA LEU A 194 11.73 14.17 -24.65
C LEU A 194 13.00 14.36 -25.46
N SER A 195 14.13 13.74 -25.08
CA SER A 195 15.37 13.77 -25.83
C SER A 195 15.19 13.17 -27.23
N CYS A 196 14.53 12.02 -27.35
CA CYS A 196 14.24 11.43 -28.66
C CYS A 196 13.39 12.35 -29.54
N LEU A 197 12.36 13.00 -29.00
CA LEU A 197 11.49 13.92 -29.73
C LEU A 197 12.25 15.17 -30.21
N LEU A 198 13.17 15.70 -29.40
CA LEU A 198 13.97 16.85 -29.75
C LEU A 198 15.00 16.53 -30.88
N TYR A 199 15.51 15.31 -30.91
CA TYR A 199 16.47 14.88 -31.97
C TYR A 199 15.78 14.37 -33.24
N THR A 200 14.49 14.01 -33.19
CA THR A 200 13.70 13.55 -34.35
C THR A 200 12.86 14.64 -34.99
N SER A 201 12.79 15.85 -34.42
CA SER A 201 12.15 16.98 -35.10
C SER A 201 12.99 17.36 -36.34
N PRO A 202 12.38 17.45 -37.56
CA PRO A 202 13.11 17.85 -38.75
C PRO A 202 13.72 19.25 -38.51
N SER A 203 15.00 19.36 -38.84
CA SER A 203 15.70 20.64 -38.78
C SER A 203 14.96 21.68 -39.62
N PRO A 204 14.82 22.94 -39.18
CA PRO A 204 14.21 23.99 -40.00
C PRO A 204 14.93 24.25 -41.36
N ARG A 205 15.99 23.50 -41.65
CA ARG A 205 16.77 23.58 -42.91
C ARG A 205 16.31 22.57 -43.97
N ASP A 206 15.42 21.62 -43.64
CA ASP A 206 14.95 20.58 -44.58
C ASP A 206 13.63 20.92 -45.29
N THR A 207 13.13 22.13 -45.11
CA THR A 207 12.02 22.69 -45.88
C THR A 207 12.54 23.70 -46.93
N ARG A 208 13.08 23.20 -48.01
CA ARG A 208 13.23 23.91 -49.29
C ARG A 208 12.77 23.03 -50.42
#